data_4136a5e207fcb30a96b94667e98a5d7d
#
_entry.id   4136a5e207fcb30a96b94667e98a5d7d
#
_cell.length_a   1.000
_cell.length_b   1.000
_cell.length_c   1.000
_cell.angle_alpha   90.00
_cell.angle_beta   90.00
_cell.angle_gamma   90.00
#
_symmetry.space_group_name_H-M   'P 1'
#
loop_
_entity.id
_entity.type
_entity.pdbx_description
1 polymer ?
#
loop_
_entity_poly.entity_id
_entity_poly.type
_entity_poly.pdbx_seq_one_letter_code
_entity_poly.pdbx_strand_id
1 'polypeptide(L)'
;MRELFKFHDQSSAPAESKQLLEKVKASSGMIPGLYAVLAESPEALKAYVELGKIFSQSSLSDEEKTVVWQTINVEHECKFCVPAHTLVAKLMKVDETITNALRDKTPLPNEKLEKLREFTLILVRNRGKATEEEVSAFIEAGFKSPKKVTDLKPCHC
;
A
#
# COMPACT_ATOMS: atom_id res chain seq x y z
N MET A 1 -1.27 -20.19 -14.01
CA MET A 1 -0.42 -19.14 -13.39
C MET A 1 0.32 -19.61 -12.13
N ARG A 2 -0.24 -20.55 -11.35
CA ARG A 2 0.46 -21.09 -10.14
C ARG A 2 1.75 -21.86 -10.47
N GLU A 3 1.91 -22.40 -11.67
CA GLU A 3 3.11 -23.14 -12.09
C GLU A 3 4.30 -22.26 -12.46
N LEU A 4 4.08 -20.95 -12.68
CA LEU A 4 5.14 -20.02 -13.06
C LEU A 4 5.85 -19.37 -11.85
N PHE A 5 5.23 -19.39 -10.67
CA PHE A 5 5.77 -18.81 -9.47
C PHE A 5 5.80 -19.83 -8.34
N LYS A 6 6.98 -20.01 -7.75
CA LYS A 6 7.14 -20.86 -6.58
C LYS A 6 6.68 -20.11 -5.33
N PHE A 7 5.80 -20.72 -4.55
CA PHE A 7 5.42 -20.23 -3.24
C PHE A 7 6.37 -20.85 -2.21
N HIS A 8 7.31 -20.05 -1.74
CA HIS A 8 8.26 -20.49 -0.74
C HIS A 8 7.69 -20.52 0.66
N ASP A 9 8.17 -21.47 1.43
CA ASP A 9 8.05 -21.55 2.87
C ASP A 9 9.44 -21.49 3.53
N GLN A 10 9.48 -21.69 4.85
CA GLN A 10 10.74 -21.69 5.61
C GLN A 10 11.72 -22.78 5.17
N SER A 11 11.22 -23.90 4.58
CA SER A 11 12.06 -25.03 4.15
C SER A 11 12.63 -24.83 2.75
N SER A 12 11.85 -24.23 1.85
CA SER A 12 12.14 -24.13 0.42
C SER A 12 12.73 -22.79 -0.03
N ALA A 13 12.68 -21.75 0.83
CA ALA A 13 13.20 -20.42 0.50
C ALA A 13 14.73 -20.39 0.44
N PRO A 14 15.33 -19.47 -0.37
CA PRO A 14 16.75 -19.14 -0.29
C PRO A 14 17.16 -18.77 1.14
N ALA A 15 18.40 -19.08 1.51
CA ALA A 15 18.86 -18.95 2.89
C ALA A 15 18.64 -17.54 3.49
N GLU A 16 18.87 -16.49 2.70
CA GLU A 16 18.73 -15.09 3.10
C GLU A 16 17.26 -14.69 3.28
N SER A 17 16.34 -15.28 2.49
CA SER A 17 14.90 -15.07 2.62
C SER A 17 14.29 -15.77 3.83
N LYS A 18 14.88 -16.90 4.28
CA LYS A 18 14.35 -17.68 5.42
C LYS A 18 14.18 -16.85 6.68
N GLN A 19 15.19 -16.08 7.05
CA GLN A 19 15.14 -15.24 8.25
C GLN A 19 14.03 -14.17 8.19
N LEU A 20 13.79 -13.62 7.00
CA LEU A 20 12.70 -12.66 6.80
C LEU A 20 11.34 -13.33 6.90
N LEU A 21 11.17 -14.49 6.26
CA LEU A 21 9.92 -15.27 6.34
C LEU A 21 9.62 -15.72 7.77
N GLU A 22 10.63 -16.10 8.56
CA GLU A 22 10.50 -16.44 9.98
C GLU A 22 9.98 -15.25 10.79
N LYS A 23 10.56 -14.06 10.61
CA LYS A 23 10.09 -12.83 11.27
C LYS A 23 8.66 -12.49 10.89
N VAL A 24 8.32 -12.59 9.60
CA VAL A 24 6.96 -12.35 9.11
C VAL A 24 5.98 -13.34 9.73
N LYS A 25 6.30 -14.63 9.74
CA LYS A 25 5.46 -15.66 10.36
C LYS A 25 5.28 -15.45 11.86
N ALA A 26 6.34 -15.05 12.56
CA ALA A 26 6.28 -14.76 13.99
C ALA A 26 5.37 -13.56 14.31
N SER A 27 5.34 -12.54 13.45
CA SER A 27 4.54 -11.32 13.66
C SER A 27 3.08 -11.45 13.21
N SER A 28 2.81 -12.21 12.15
CA SER A 28 1.47 -12.30 11.53
C SER A 28 0.81 -13.69 11.65
N GLY A 29 1.50 -14.66 12.24
CA GLY A 29 1.01 -16.04 12.39
C GLY A 29 1.09 -16.89 11.11
N MET A 30 1.33 -16.28 9.97
CA MET A 30 1.39 -16.94 8.66
C MET A 30 2.40 -16.25 7.73
N ILE A 31 2.76 -16.91 6.63
CA ILE A 31 3.50 -16.30 5.53
C ILE A 31 2.48 -15.90 4.47
N PRO A 32 2.23 -14.59 4.23
CA PRO A 32 1.35 -14.15 3.16
C PRO A 32 1.86 -14.60 1.78
N GLY A 33 0.94 -14.93 0.87
CA GLY A 33 1.30 -15.47 -0.45
C GLY A 33 2.26 -14.58 -1.25
N LEU A 34 2.12 -13.25 -1.15
CA LEU A 34 3.03 -12.32 -1.80
C LEU A 34 4.47 -12.46 -1.27
N TYR A 35 4.63 -12.59 0.05
CA TYR A 35 5.96 -12.81 0.66
C TYR A 35 6.55 -14.14 0.24
N ALA A 36 5.70 -15.17 0.16
CA ALA A 36 6.11 -16.50 -0.30
C ALA A 36 6.66 -16.47 -1.75
N VAL A 37 6.07 -15.66 -2.63
CA VAL A 37 6.54 -15.48 -4.01
C VAL A 37 7.78 -14.59 -4.06
N LEU A 38 7.79 -13.46 -3.34
CA LEU A 38 8.93 -12.54 -3.32
C LEU A 38 10.20 -13.17 -2.71
N ALA A 39 10.03 -14.22 -1.90
CA ALA A 39 11.15 -14.92 -1.27
C ALA A 39 12.11 -15.60 -2.27
N GLU A 40 11.74 -15.76 -3.53
CA GLU A 40 12.66 -16.19 -4.60
C GLU A 40 13.83 -15.21 -4.76
N SER A 41 13.58 -13.89 -4.58
CA SER A 41 14.61 -12.84 -4.52
C SER A 41 14.66 -12.23 -3.11
N PRO A 42 15.71 -12.51 -2.33
CA PRO A 42 15.89 -11.94 -1.00
C PRO A 42 15.83 -10.40 -0.99
N GLU A 43 16.38 -9.77 -2.03
CA GLU A 43 16.40 -8.31 -2.18
C GLU A 43 14.99 -7.76 -2.40
N ALA A 44 14.19 -8.40 -3.26
CA ALA A 44 12.81 -8.00 -3.52
C ALA A 44 11.96 -8.13 -2.26
N LEU A 45 12.10 -9.26 -1.53
CA LEU A 45 11.40 -9.46 -0.26
C LEU A 45 11.80 -8.42 0.77
N LYS A 46 13.09 -8.15 0.93
CA LYS A 46 13.62 -7.15 1.87
C LYS A 46 13.10 -5.76 1.54
N ALA A 47 13.17 -5.36 0.27
CA ALA A 47 12.69 -4.05 -0.19
C ALA A 47 11.19 -3.87 0.09
N TYR A 48 10.39 -4.89 -0.19
CA TYR A 48 8.94 -4.86 0.07
C TYR A 48 8.62 -4.73 1.56
N VAL A 49 9.26 -5.53 2.40
CA VAL A 49 9.08 -5.49 3.87
C VAL A 49 9.47 -4.12 4.43
N GLU A 50 10.62 -3.58 4.01
CA GLU A 50 11.11 -2.29 4.51
C GLU A 50 10.23 -1.13 4.03
N LEU A 51 9.80 -1.14 2.77
CA LEU A 51 8.88 -0.12 2.23
C LEU A 51 7.54 -0.12 3.01
N GLY A 52 6.99 -1.30 3.27
CA GLY A 52 5.77 -1.43 4.07
C GLY A 52 5.93 -0.87 5.48
N LYS A 53 7.07 -1.16 6.13
CA LYS A 53 7.41 -0.63 7.45
C LYS A 53 7.54 0.90 7.43
N ILE A 54 8.26 1.47 6.46
CA ILE A 54 8.43 2.93 6.32
C ILE A 54 7.06 3.58 6.12
N PHE A 55 6.22 3.04 5.24
CA PHE A 55 4.87 3.57 5.02
C PHE A 55 4.00 3.48 6.30
N SER A 56 4.09 2.40 7.06
CA SER A 56 3.34 2.24 8.31
C SER A 56 3.71 3.30 9.37
N GLN A 57 4.93 3.84 9.30
CA GLN A 57 5.44 4.88 10.18
C GLN A 57 5.17 6.31 9.66
N SER A 58 4.48 6.45 8.52
CA SER A 58 4.09 7.76 8.00
C SER A 58 3.14 8.50 8.96
N SER A 59 2.99 9.81 8.75
CA SER A 59 2.09 10.66 9.56
C SER A 59 0.60 10.45 9.26
N LEU A 60 0.26 9.58 8.31
CA LEU A 60 -1.11 9.24 7.98
C LEU A 60 -1.75 8.41 9.10
N SER A 61 -3.03 8.66 9.40
CA SER A 61 -3.81 7.80 10.28
C SER A 61 -4.03 6.41 9.66
N ASP A 62 -4.51 5.45 10.44
CA ASP A 62 -4.79 4.11 9.94
C ASP A 62 -5.92 4.10 8.90
N GLU A 63 -6.91 4.98 9.04
CA GLU A 63 -7.94 5.21 8.01
C GLU A 63 -7.33 5.79 6.73
N GLU A 64 -6.49 6.83 6.85
CA GLU A 64 -5.83 7.46 5.71
C GLU A 64 -4.90 6.47 4.97
N LYS A 65 -4.13 5.65 5.70
CA LYS A 65 -3.32 4.57 5.10
C LYS A 65 -4.19 3.55 4.36
N THR A 66 -5.33 3.19 4.95
CA THR A 66 -6.29 2.28 4.33
C THR A 66 -6.86 2.86 3.04
N VAL A 67 -7.21 4.14 3.04
CA VAL A 67 -7.69 4.83 1.83
C VAL A 67 -6.62 4.78 0.72
N VAL A 68 -5.37 5.11 1.02
CA VAL A 68 -4.29 5.05 0.02
C VAL A 68 -4.14 3.64 -0.55
N TRP A 69 -3.93 2.63 0.30
CA TRP A 69 -3.72 1.26 -0.16
C TRP A 69 -4.89 0.70 -0.95
N GLN A 70 -6.12 0.82 -0.40
CA GLN A 70 -7.28 0.23 -1.05
C GLN A 70 -7.68 0.96 -2.33
N THR A 71 -7.49 2.27 -2.40
CA THR A 71 -7.71 3.02 -3.64
C THR A 71 -6.82 2.48 -4.76
N ILE A 72 -5.52 2.29 -4.49
CA ILE A 72 -4.57 1.72 -5.46
C ILE A 72 -4.97 0.29 -5.83
N ASN A 73 -5.28 -0.54 -4.85
CA ASN A 73 -5.63 -1.94 -5.06
C ASN A 73 -6.89 -2.11 -5.92
N VAL A 74 -7.92 -1.29 -5.65
CA VAL A 74 -9.20 -1.31 -6.38
C VAL A 74 -9.03 -0.74 -7.78
N GLU A 75 -8.24 0.32 -7.95
CA GLU A 75 -7.97 0.91 -9.27
C GLU A 75 -7.24 -0.09 -10.18
N HIS A 76 -6.31 -0.85 -9.63
CA HIS A 76 -5.59 -1.90 -10.37
C HIS A 76 -6.34 -3.25 -10.43
N GLU A 77 -7.55 -3.34 -9.90
CA GLU A 77 -8.35 -4.57 -9.87
C GLU A 77 -7.57 -5.78 -9.29
N CYS A 78 -6.69 -5.51 -8.31
CA CYS A 78 -5.84 -6.54 -7.71
C CYS A 78 -6.65 -7.50 -6.85
N LYS A 79 -7.01 -8.64 -7.39
CA LYS A 79 -7.81 -9.69 -6.72
C LYS A 79 -7.15 -10.25 -5.46
N PHE A 80 -5.85 -10.10 -5.30
CA PHE A 80 -5.10 -10.50 -4.11
C PHE A 80 -5.01 -9.35 -3.10
N CYS A 81 -4.70 -8.14 -3.58
CA CYS A 81 -4.40 -7.01 -2.69
C CYS A 81 -5.65 -6.49 -1.97
N VAL A 82 -6.80 -6.44 -2.66
CA VAL A 82 -8.06 -5.94 -2.08
C VAL A 82 -8.46 -6.73 -0.83
N PRO A 83 -8.60 -8.07 -0.86
CA PRO A 83 -8.93 -8.83 0.36
C PRO A 83 -7.82 -8.80 1.41
N ALA A 84 -6.54 -8.81 1.00
CA ALA A 84 -5.42 -8.74 1.94
C ALA A 84 -5.44 -7.43 2.74
N HIS A 85 -5.59 -6.29 2.08
CA HIS A 85 -5.64 -4.99 2.77
C HIS A 85 -6.98 -4.73 3.47
N THR A 86 -8.08 -5.38 3.07
CA THR A 86 -9.31 -5.40 3.88
C THR A 86 -9.06 -6.07 5.24
N LEU A 87 -8.31 -7.18 5.26
CA LEU A 87 -7.92 -7.83 6.52
C LEU A 87 -6.99 -6.93 7.35
N VAL A 88 -6.02 -6.27 6.73
CA VAL A 88 -5.12 -5.32 7.42
C VAL A 88 -5.93 -4.18 8.04
N ALA A 89 -6.86 -3.58 7.33
CA ALA A 89 -7.74 -2.53 7.84
C ALA A 89 -8.55 -3.01 9.06
N LYS A 90 -9.08 -4.23 9.01
CA LYS A 90 -9.78 -4.84 10.16
C LYS A 90 -8.87 -5.02 11.37
N LEU A 91 -7.62 -5.46 11.17
CA LEU A 91 -6.64 -5.60 12.25
C LEU A 91 -6.26 -4.24 12.85
N MET A 92 -6.23 -3.17 12.05
CA MET A 92 -6.04 -1.78 12.47
C MET A 92 -7.32 -1.15 13.07
N LYS A 93 -8.43 -1.89 13.12
CA LYS A 93 -9.75 -1.43 13.62
C LYS A 93 -10.32 -0.23 12.84
N VAL A 94 -10.00 -0.13 11.56
CA VAL A 94 -10.61 0.85 10.67
C VAL A 94 -12.07 0.48 10.41
N ASP A 95 -12.94 1.49 10.36
CA ASP A 95 -14.37 1.30 10.13
C ASP A 95 -14.63 0.58 8.79
N GLU A 96 -15.44 -0.47 8.84
CA GLU A 96 -15.79 -1.28 7.66
C GLU A 96 -16.52 -0.46 6.60
N THR A 97 -17.21 0.62 6.95
CA THR A 97 -17.85 1.52 6.00
C THR A 97 -16.86 2.12 5.02
N ILE A 98 -15.64 2.45 5.48
CA ILE A 98 -14.56 2.97 4.63
C ILE A 98 -14.09 1.91 3.64
N THR A 99 -13.80 0.69 4.11
CA THR A 99 -13.32 -0.38 3.23
C THR A 99 -14.38 -0.84 2.24
N ASN A 100 -15.65 -0.84 2.62
CA ASN A 100 -16.78 -1.15 1.75
C ASN A 100 -16.94 -0.07 0.68
N ALA A 101 -16.98 1.21 1.08
CA ALA A 101 -17.08 2.32 0.14
C ALA A 101 -15.93 2.33 -0.90
N LEU A 102 -14.71 2.02 -0.48
CA LEU A 102 -13.56 1.91 -1.39
C LEU A 102 -13.72 0.77 -2.40
N ARG A 103 -14.16 -0.42 -1.95
CA ARG A 103 -14.40 -1.57 -2.85
C ARG A 103 -15.52 -1.32 -3.84
N ASP A 104 -16.61 -0.74 -3.34
CA ASP A 104 -17.83 -0.51 -4.12
C ASP A 104 -17.75 0.78 -4.95
N LYS A 105 -16.64 1.53 -4.84
CA LYS A 105 -16.39 2.82 -5.51
C LYS A 105 -17.50 3.85 -5.20
N THR A 106 -18.10 3.77 -4.01
CA THR A 106 -19.06 4.74 -3.50
C THR A 106 -18.37 5.85 -2.72
N PRO A 107 -19.01 7.02 -2.49
CA PRO A 107 -18.43 8.09 -1.70
C PRO A 107 -18.02 7.66 -0.30
N LEU A 108 -16.89 8.17 0.17
CA LEU A 108 -16.42 7.95 1.54
C LEU A 108 -17.22 8.81 2.53
N PRO A 109 -17.38 8.35 3.79
CA PRO A 109 -18.19 9.06 4.79
C PRO A 109 -17.58 10.39 5.25
N ASN A 110 -16.31 10.64 4.93
CA ASN A 110 -15.56 11.82 5.37
C ASN A 110 -14.94 12.52 4.15
N GLU A 111 -15.22 13.82 4.01
CA GLU A 111 -14.75 14.62 2.88
C GLU A 111 -13.22 14.64 2.76
N LYS A 112 -12.50 14.72 3.88
CA LYS A 112 -11.04 14.67 3.88
C LYS A 112 -10.51 13.35 3.31
N LEU A 113 -11.11 12.21 3.69
CA LEU A 113 -10.75 10.90 3.15
C LEU A 113 -11.10 10.78 1.66
N GLU A 114 -12.20 11.40 1.23
CA GLU A 114 -12.56 11.47 -0.18
C GLU A 114 -11.51 12.25 -0.98
N LYS A 115 -11.06 13.39 -0.50
CA LYS A 115 -9.96 14.16 -1.13
C LYS A 115 -8.66 13.37 -1.20
N LEU A 116 -8.35 12.57 -0.19
CA LEU A 116 -7.20 11.66 -0.22
C LEU A 116 -7.36 10.59 -1.29
N ARG A 117 -8.57 10.00 -1.43
CA ARG A 117 -8.88 9.03 -2.48
C ARG A 117 -8.70 9.66 -3.86
N GLU A 118 -9.30 10.84 -4.09
CA GLU A 118 -9.19 11.58 -5.35
C GLU A 118 -7.72 11.83 -5.72
N PHE A 119 -6.94 12.36 -4.80
CA PHE A 119 -5.53 12.65 -5.04
C PHE A 119 -4.71 11.37 -5.29
N THR A 120 -5.00 10.29 -4.57
CA THR A 120 -4.37 8.98 -4.81
C THR A 120 -4.67 8.48 -6.22
N LEU A 121 -5.93 8.60 -6.70
CA LEU A 121 -6.31 8.22 -8.07
C LEU A 121 -5.60 9.08 -9.12
N ILE A 122 -5.47 10.38 -8.89
CA ILE A 122 -4.72 11.29 -9.77
C ILE A 122 -3.28 10.77 -9.95
N LEU A 123 -2.59 10.51 -8.84
CA LEU A 123 -1.21 10.04 -8.89
C LEU A 123 -1.07 8.67 -9.60
N VAL A 124 -1.98 7.74 -9.32
CA VAL A 124 -1.96 6.41 -9.94
C VAL A 124 -2.20 6.50 -11.46
N ARG A 125 -3.24 7.23 -11.86
CA ARG A 125 -3.64 7.34 -13.27
C ARG A 125 -2.65 8.16 -14.10
N ASN A 126 -2.06 9.18 -13.50
CA ASN A 126 -1.14 10.10 -14.15
C ASN A 126 0.35 9.73 -13.92
N ARG A 127 0.64 8.49 -13.49
CA ARG A 127 2.02 7.99 -13.31
C ARG A 127 2.84 8.88 -12.36
N GLY A 128 2.24 9.28 -11.24
CA GLY A 128 2.87 10.11 -10.21
C GLY A 128 2.85 11.61 -10.48
N LYS A 129 2.17 12.08 -11.53
CA LYS A 129 2.07 13.50 -11.85
C LYS A 129 0.75 14.09 -11.32
N ALA A 130 0.83 15.29 -10.76
CA ALA A 130 -0.31 16.11 -10.38
C ALA A 130 -0.06 17.57 -10.79
N THR A 131 -1.13 18.31 -11.06
CA THR A 131 -1.04 19.76 -11.32
C THR A 131 -0.92 20.53 -10.01
N GLU A 132 -0.58 21.83 -10.11
CA GLU A 132 -0.51 22.69 -8.93
C GLU A 132 -1.87 22.84 -8.25
N GLU A 133 -2.95 22.89 -9.02
CA GLU A 133 -4.33 22.98 -8.52
C GLU A 133 -4.71 21.71 -7.75
N GLU A 134 -4.36 20.53 -8.28
CA GLU A 134 -4.63 19.23 -7.63
C GLU A 134 -3.85 19.09 -6.32
N VAL A 135 -2.60 19.53 -6.30
CA VAL A 135 -1.77 19.57 -5.07
C VAL A 135 -2.33 20.57 -4.06
N SER A 136 -2.75 21.77 -4.52
CA SER A 136 -3.34 22.79 -3.64
C SER A 136 -4.62 22.28 -2.99
N ALA A 137 -5.52 21.66 -3.74
CA ALA A 137 -6.75 21.07 -3.22
C ALA A 137 -6.48 19.96 -2.17
N PHE A 138 -5.44 19.15 -2.38
CA PHE A 138 -5.01 18.14 -1.41
C PHE A 138 -4.50 18.77 -0.10
N ILE A 139 -3.73 19.86 -0.19
CA ILE A 139 -3.21 20.59 0.97
C ILE A 139 -4.35 21.29 1.72
N GLU A 140 -5.30 21.92 1.02
CA GLU A 140 -6.48 22.58 1.60
C GLU A 140 -7.38 21.60 2.35
N ALA A 141 -7.42 20.32 1.92
CA ALA A 141 -8.11 19.26 2.65
C ALA A 141 -7.42 18.88 3.98
N GLY A 142 -6.31 19.55 4.35
CA GLY A 142 -5.62 19.39 5.63
C GLY A 142 -4.48 18.39 5.62
N PHE A 143 -4.01 17.98 4.44
CA PHE A 143 -2.81 17.16 4.32
C PHE A 143 -1.55 18.04 4.26
N LYS A 144 -0.45 17.53 4.81
CA LYS A 144 0.81 18.28 4.78
C LYS A 144 1.49 18.05 3.43
N SER A 145 1.88 19.16 2.78
CA SER A 145 2.84 19.08 1.69
C SER A 145 4.14 18.45 2.23
N PRO A 146 4.71 17.45 1.54
CA PRO A 146 6.07 17.04 1.83
C PRO A 146 6.97 18.25 1.57
N LYS A 147 7.51 18.87 2.62
CA LYS A 147 8.34 20.10 2.57
C LYS A 147 9.59 19.99 1.68
N LYS A 148 9.79 18.86 1.00
CA LYS A 148 10.98 18.55 0.20
C LYS A 148 10.72 17.92 -1.17
N VAL A 149 9.48 17.84 -1.65
CA VAL A 149 9.25 17.33 -3.03
C VAL A 149 9.72 18.34 -4.07
N THR A 150 9.75 19.64 -3.72
CA THR A 150 10.30 20.69 -4.58
C THR A 150 11.82 20.62 -4.74
N ASP A 151 12.52 19.90 -3.86
CA ASP A 151 13.98 19.70 -3.96
C ASP A 151 14.36 18.44 -4.77
N LEU A 152 13.41 17.64 -5.17
CA LEU A 152 13.63 16.58 -6.14
C LEU A 152 13.79 17.24 -7.51
N LYS A 153 15.05 17.44 -7.91
CA LYS A 153 15.39 17.77 -9.29
C LYS A 153 14.62 16.83 -10.21
N PRO A 154 14.02 17.33 -11.31
CA PRO A 154 13.37 16.47 -12.28
C PRO A 154 14.31 15.34 -12.65
N CYS A 155 13.83 14.10 -12.53
CA CYS A 155 14.56 12.94 -12.98
C CYS A 155 14.77 13.12 -14.48
N HIS A 156 15.98 13.47 -14.89
CA HIS A 156 16.37 13.44 -16.29
C HIS A 156 16.55 11.96 -16.67
N CYS A 157 15.43 11.33 -17.06
CA CYS A 157 15.47 10.05 -17.78
C CYS A 157 15.54 10.31 -19.28
#